data_82369d398051ccc3ca87284b01937666
#
_entry.id   82369d398051ccc3ca87284b01937666
#
_cell.length_a   1.000
_cell.length_b   1.000
_cell.length_c   1.000
_cell.angle_alpha   90.00
_cell.angle_beta   90.00
_cell.angle_gamma   90.00
#
_symmetry.space_group_name_H-M   'P 1'
#
loop_
_entity.id
_entity.type
_entity.pdbx_description
1 polymer ?
#
loop_
_entity_poly.entity_id
_entity_poly.type
_entity_poly.pdbx_seq_one_letter_code
_entity_poly.pdbx_strand_id
1 'polypeptide(L)'
;MAINAKTGELIPSFGENGKVNLNVGVRDDPEKISVTLTTPGRIYKDLIIIGSRLPDFYGSPPGYVRAYNVKTGALAWTFHTIPHPGEPGYETWPREAYKYAGGVNCWAGMSMDIARGMVFIALGSPSYDFYGANRIGANLYGNCVLALDAATGFYKWHFQTVHHDIWDYDLASPPNLATIQKDGKQMDVVAQATKQGFIFVLDRDTGEPVFPVEERKVPASNLPGEVAYETQPFPLKPAPFVREEGLLTLTPIISISEEIIYQKYRP
;
A
#
# COMPACT_ATOMS: atom_id res chain seq x y z
N MET A 1 -11.78 -17.47 7.46
CA MET A 1 -12.78 -18.43 8.01
C MET A 1 -13.71 -17.69 8.94
N ALA A 2 -14.96 -18.16 9.07
CA ALA A 2 -15.92 -17.67 10.04
C ALA A 2 -16.14 -18.72 11.14
N ILE A 3 -16.07 -18.28 12.39
CA ILE A 3 -16.16 -19.13 13.57
C ILE A 3 -17.25 -18.61 14.50
N ASN A 4 -18.05 -19.51 15.03
CA ASN A 4 -19.02 -19.18 16.06
C ASN A 4 -18.30 -18.79 17.36
N ALA A 5 -18.47 -17.56 17.80
CA ALA A 5 -17.77 -17.03 18.98
C ALA A 5 -18.10 -17.75 20.31
N LYS A 6 -19.23 -18.48 20.38
CA LYS A 6 -19.63 -19.22 21.59
C LYS A 6 -19.12 -20.66 21.59
N THR A 7 -19.05 -21.32 20.44
CA THR A 7 -18.70 -22.77 20.35
C THR A 7 -17.30 -23.00 19.80
N GLY A 8 -16.71 -22.02 19.11
CA GLY A 8 -15.42 -22.19 18.42
C GLY A 8 -15.53 -22.97 17.10
N GLU A 9 -16.70 -23.40 16.69
CA GLU A 9 -16.92 -24.18 15.48
C GLU A 9 -17.00 -23.30 14.24
N LEU A 10 -16.60 -23.84 13.09
CA LEU A 10 -16.78 -23.17 11.80
C LEU A 10 -18.27 -22.95 11.52
N ILE A 11 -18.62 -21.86 10.87
CA ILE A 11 -19.96 -21.56 10.35
C ILE A 11 -20.02 -22.07 8.91
N PRO A 12 -20.61 -23.24 8.62
CA PRO A 12 -20.50 -23.89 7.31
C PRO A 12 -21.15 -23.09 6.17
N SER A 13 -22.12 -22.20 6.49
CA SER A 13 -22.82 -21.35 5.52
C SER A 13 -21.97 -20.15 5.04
N PHE A 14 -20.80 -19.92 5.63
CA PHE A 14 -19.89 -18.87 5.22
C PHE A 14 -18.88 -19.39 4.18
N GLY A 15 -18.89 -18.80 2.98
CA GLY A 15 -17.99 -19.18 1.90
C GLY A 15 -18.15 -20.66 1.54
N GLU A 16 -17.03 -21.35 1.41
CA GLU A 16 -16.98 -22.78 1.18
C GLU A 16 -16.63 -23.49 2.52
N ASN A 17 -17.61 -24.16 3.10
CA ASN A 17 -17.45 -24.85 4.39
C ASN A 17 -16.81 -24.00 5.49
N GLY A 18 -17.27 -22.77 5.66
CA GLY A 18 -16.80 -21.84 6.68
C GLY A 18 -15.54 -21.06 6.31
N LYS A 19 -15.08 -21.11 5.06
CA LYS A 19 -13.82 -20.51 4.61
C LYS A 19 -13.99 -19.76 3.30
N VAL A 20 -13.12 -18.76 3.08
CA VAL A 20 -12.91 -18.07 1.80
C VAL A 20 -11.44 -18.23 1.42
N ASN A 21 -11.18 -18.71 0.20
CA ASN A 21 -9.83 -18.79 -0.34
C ASN A 21 -9.42 -17.42 -0.91
N LEU A 22 -8.46 -16.77 -0.28
CA LEU A 22 -8.00 -15.43 -0.68
C LEU A 22 -7.11 -15.43 -1.93
N ASN A 23 -6.64 -16.58 -2.39
CA ASN A 23 -5.86 -16.68 -3.63
C ASN A 23 -6.75 -16.52 -4.88
N VAL A 24 -8.03 -16.87 -4.76
CA VAL A 24 -8.98 -16.78 -5.90
C VAL A 24 -9.19 -15.33 -6.33
N GLY A 25 -9.15 -15.09 -7.65
CA GLY A 25 -9.36 -13.77 -8.24
C GLY A 25 -8.19 -12.80 -8.12
N VAL A 26 -6.98 -13.30 -7.81
CA VAL A 26 -5.75 -12.49 -7.77
C VAL A 26 -4.87 -12.76 -8.99
N ARG A 27 -4.69 -14.04 -9.36
CA ARG A 27 -3.98 -14.51 -10.55
C ARG A 27 -4.71 -15.72 -11.13
N ASP A 28 -4.36 -16.09 -12.36
CA ASP A 28 -4.99 -17.20 -13.08
C ASP A 28 -4.82 -18.55 -12.38
N ASP A 29 -3.70 -18.75 -11.68
CA ASP A 29 -3.40 -19.99 -10.97
C ASP A 29 -3.33 -19.74 -9.45
N PRO A 30 -4.45 -19.85 -8.74
CA PRO A 30 -4.52 -19.58 -7.31
C PRO A 30 -3.75 -20.57 -6.44
N GLU A 31 -3.35 -21.74 -6.97
CA GLU A 31 -2.59 -22.74 -6.22
C GLU A 31 -1.09 -22.40 -6.15
N LYS A 32 -0.59 -21.59 -7.10
CA LYS A 32 0.81 -21.17 -7.17
C LYS A 32 1.12 -19.88 -6.42
N ILE A 33 0.12 -19.24 -5.84
CA ILE A 33 0.28 -18.00 -5.11
C ILE A 33 -0.03 -18.15 -3.63
N SER A 34 0.49 -17.23 -2.81
CA SER A 34 0.22 -17.20 -1.38
C SER A 34 -0.21 -15.79 -0.97
N VAL A 35 -1.50 -15.66 -0.66
CA VAL A 35 -2.09 -14.46 -0.09
C VAL A 35 -2.46 -14.74 1.36
N THR A 36 -1.82 -14.03 2.28
CA THR A 36 -2.09 -14.16 3.73
C THR A 36 -2.70 -12.90 4.29
N LEU A 37 -3.29 -12.98 5.47
CA LEU A 37 -3.87 -11.85 6.18
C LEU A 37 -3.16 -11.72 7.54
N THR A 38 -2.46 -10.62 7.76
CA THR A 38 -1.68 -10.35 8.97
C THR A 38 -2.27 -9.26 9.84
N THR A 39 -3.19 -8.46 9.29
CA THR A 39 -3.88 -7.38 9.99
C THR A 39 -5.40 -7.58 9.93
N PRO A 40 -6.12 -7.16 10.98
CA PRO A 40 -7.58 -7.25 10.98
C PRO A 40 -8.17 -6.35 9.88
N GLY A 41 -9.19 -6.86 9.20
CA GLY A 41 -10.01 -6.06 8.28
C GLY A 41 -10.81 -4.99 9.01
N ARG A 42 -11.44 -4.11 8.22
CA ARG A 42 -12.38 -3.09 8.72
C ARG A 42 -13.79 -3.44 8.32
N ILE A 43 -14.70 -3.31 9.27
CA ILE A 43 -16.13 -3.57 9.04
C ILE A 43 -16.83 -2.28 8.65
N TYR A 44 -17.56 -2.34 7.55
CA TYR A 44 -18.49 -1.29 7.13
C TYR A 44 -19.82 -1.92 6.72
N LYS A 45 -20.88 -1.68 7.50
CA LYS A 45 -22.19 -2.36 7.33
C LYS A 45 -22.02 -3.89 7.33
N ASP A 46 -22.45 -4.56 6.27
CA ASP A 46 -22.33 -6.01 6.09
C ASP A 46 -21.04 -6.44 5.34
N LEU A 47 -20.06 -5.56 5.23
CA LEU A 47 -18.80 -5.83 4.55
C LEU A 47 -17.62 -5.88 5.52
N ILE A 48 -16.69 -6.80 5.27
CA ILE A 48 -15.33 -6.76 5.82
C ILE A 48 -14.36 -6.42 4.69
N ILE A 49 -13.66 -5.30 4.84
CA ILE A 49 -12.63 -4.83 3.90
C ILE A 49 -11.29 -5.33 4.41
N ILE A 50 -10.53 -5.98 3.54
CA ILE A 50 -9.24 -6.59 3.88
C ILE A 50 -8.15 -6.18 2.90
N GLY A 51 -6.94 -6.06 3.41
CA GLY A 51 -5.72 -6.05 2.63
C GLY A 51 -5.12 -7.45 2.53
N SER A 52 -3.80 -7.50 2.40
CA SER A 52 -3.06 -8.78 2.34
C SER A 52 -1.61 -8.57 2.74
N ARG A 53 -0.97 -9.67 3.16
CA ARG A 53 0.49 -9.80 3.21
C ARG A 53 0.91 -10.78 2.12
N LEU A 54 1.90 -10.38 1.34
CA LEU A 54 2.43 -11.09 0.19
C LEU A 54 3.93 -11.37 0.39
N PRO A 55 4.50 -12.30 -0.37
CA PRO A 55 5.95 -12.44 -0.45
C PRO A 55 6.59 -11.25 -1.16
N ASP A 56 7.83 -10.91 -0.79
CA ASP A 56 8.57 -9.74 -1.30
C ASP A 56 9.60 -10.14 -2.39
N PHE A 57 9.29 -11.15 -3.19
CA PHE A 57 10.16 -11.64 -4.27
C PHE A 57 9.56 -11.38 -5.66
N TYR A 58 10.38 -11.48 -6.68
CA TYR A 58 9.97 -11.38 -8.07
C TYR A 58 8.89 -12.41 -8.42
N GLY A 59 7.79 -11.95 -9.05
CA GLY A 59 6.64 -12.81 -9.35
C GLY A 59 5.61 -12.93 -8.23
N SER A 60 5.78 -12.17 -7.12
CA SER A 60 4.74 -12.02 -6.11
C SER A 60 3.40 -11.63 -6.73
N PRO A 61 2.26 -12.08 -6.18
CA PRO A 61 0.95 -11.63 -6.65
C PRO A 61 0.68 -10.15 -6.30
N PRO A 62 -0.28 -9.48 -6.98
CA PRO A 62 -0.72 -8.14 -6.61
C PRO A 62 -1.53 -8.15 -5.31
N GLY A 63 -1.39 -7.08 -4.53
CA GLY A 63 -1.98 -6.91 -3.20
C GLY A 63 -3.34 -6.25 -3.19
N TYR A 64 -4.27 -6.68 -4.03
CA TYR A 64 -5.60 -6.08 -4.16
C TYR A 64 -6.31 -5.89 -2.83
N VAL A 65 -7.02 -4.77 -2.69
CA VAL A 65 -7.93 -4.53 -1.56
C VAL A 65 -9.29 -5.08 -1.93
N ARG A 66 -9.87 -5.89 -1.05
CA ARG A 66 -11.13 -6.60 -1.32
C ARG A 66 -12.09 -6.49 -0.16
N ALA A 67 -13.38 -6.44 -0.48
CA ALA A 67 -14.43 -6.53 0.52
C ALA A 67 -15.27 -7.79 0.32
N TYR A 68 -15.61 -8.41 1.43
CA TYR A 68 -16.45 -9.61 1.47
C TYR A 68 -17.65 -9.37 2.37
N ASN A 69 -18.80 -9.95 2.02
CA ASN A 69 -19.95 -9.95 2.88
C ASN A 69 -19.68 -10.77 4.16
N VAL A 70 -19.86 -10.18 5.33
CA VAL A 70 -19.51 -10.81 6.62
C VAL A 70 -20.39 -12.02 6.97
N LYS A 71 -21.59 -12.14 6.36
CA LYS A 71 -22.52 -13.26 6.62
C LYS A 71 -22.28 -14.43 5.68
N THR A 72 -21.99 -14.13 4.42
CA THR A 72 -21.94 -15.15 3.37
C THR A 72 -20.53 -15.47 2.89
N GLY A 73 -19.55 -14.59 3.12
CA GLY A 73 -18.21 -14.72 2.55
C GLY A 73 -18.12 -14.37 1.06
N ALA A 74 -19.21 -13.94 0.44
CA ALA A 74 -19.22 -13.55 -0.96
C ALA A 74 -18.37 -12.29 -1.18
N LEU A 75 -17.57 -12.28 -2.25
CA LEU A 75 -16.82 -11.10 -2.68
C LEU A 75 -17.82 -10.02 -3.13
N ALA A 76 -17.70 -8.83 -2.55
CA ALA A 76 -18.54 -7.69 -2.89
C ALA A 76 -17.87 -6.76 -3.91
N TRP A 77 -16.60 -6.44 -3.69
CA TRP A 77 -15.80 -5.62 -4.61
C TRP A 77 -14.30 -5.89 -4.47
N THR A 78 -13.57 -5.55 -5.52
CA THR A 78 -12.10 -5.57 -5.58
C THR A 78 -11.60 -4.23 -6.09
N PHE A 79 -10.58 -3.67 -5.44
CA PHE A 79 -9.78 -2.57 -5.98
C PHE A 79 -8.42 -3.11 -6.41
N HIS A 80 -8.06 -2.90 -7.67
CA HIS A 80 -6.78 -3.31 -8.23
C HIS A 80 -5.69 -2.31 -7.84
N THR A 81 -4.83 -2.67 -6.91
CA THR A 81 -3.72 -1.82 -6.44
C THR A 81 -2.60 -1.71 -7.48
N ILE A 82 -2.51 -2.66 -8.40
CA ILE A 82 -1.78 -2.55 -9.67
C ILE A 82 -2.86 -2.45 -10.76
N PRO A 83 -3.04 -1.28 -11.38
CA PRO A 83 -4.18 -1.02 -12.26
C PRO A 83 -4.17 -1.86 -13.53
N HIS A 84 -5.36 -2.26 -13.97
CA HIS A 84 -5.59 -2.93 -15.24
C HIS A 84 -5.83 -1.93 -16.38
N PRO A 85 -5.79 -2.36 -17.66
CA PRO A 85 -6.06 -1.48 -18.80
C PRO A 85 -7.40 -0.75 -18.65
N GLY A 86 -7.36 0.58 -18.77
CA GLY A 86 -8.52 1.45 -18.63
C GLY A 86 -8.81 1.93 -17.20
N GLU A 87 -8.10 1.44 -16.20
CA GLU A 87 -8.19 1.94 -14.84
C GLU A 87 -7.23 3.11 -14.61
N PRO A 88 -7.59 4.09 -13.76
CA PRO A 88 -6.69 5.20 -13.40
C PRO A 88 -5.37 4.69 -12.79
N GLY A 89 -4.24 5.26 -13.23
CA GLY A 89 -2.90 4.88 -12.79
C GLY A 89 -2.24 3.79 -13.65
N TYR A 90 -2.95 3.19 -14.60
CA TYR A 90 -2.38 2.17 -15.50
C TYR A 90 -1.16 2.71 -16.29
N GLU A 91 -1.21 3.97 -16.70
CA GLU A 91 -0.15 4.67 -17.44
C GLU A 91 1.14 4.87 -16.64
N THR A 92 1.09 4.69 -15.32
CA THR A 92 2.27 4.81 -14.42
C THR A 92 3.11 3.53 -14.34
N TRP A 93 2.69 2.49 -15.04
CA TRP A 93 3.34 1.19 -15.12
C TRP A 93 3.71 0.84 -16.56
N PRO A 94 4.69 -0.05 -16.77
CA PRO A 94 4.88 -0.67 -18.06
C PRO A 94 3.59 -1.35 -18.54
N ARG A 95 3.37 -1.32 -19.85
CA ARG A 95 2.24 -2.03 -20.45
C ARG A 95 2.21 -3.49 -19.96
N GLU A 96 1.05 -3.96 -19.55
CA GLU A 96 0.82 -5.32 -19.05
C GLU A 96 1.51 -5.67 -17.71
N ALA A 97 2.06 -4.68 -16.97
CA ALA A 97 2.66 -4.92 -15.64
C ALA A 97 1.70 -5.64 -14.68
N TYR A 98 0.40 -5.41 -14.78
CA TYR A 98 -0.62 -6.11 -14.01
C TYR A 98 -0.57 -7.64 -14.15
N LYS A 99 0.05 -8.17 -15.20
CA LYS A 99 0.21 -9.62 -15.41
C LYS A 99 1.37 -10.22 -14.61
N TYR A 100 2.40 -9.44 -14.30
CA TYR A 100 3.62 -9.97 -13.69
C TYR A 100 4.08 -9.21 -12.42
N ALA A 101 3.78 -7.92 -12.32
CA ALA A 101 4.14 -7.14 -11.13
C ALA A 101 3.32 -7.55 -9.91
N GLY A 102 3.89 -7.46 -8.73
CA GLY A 102 3.27 -7.84 -7.47
C GLY A 102 3.52 -6.83 -6.37
N GLY A 103 3.21 -7.19 -5.12
CA GLY A 103 3.28 -6.26 -3.99
C GLY A 103 2.12 -5.29 -3.99
N VAL A 104 2.37 -4.04 -3.62
CA VAL A 104 1.36 -2.97 -3.47
C VAL A 104 0.21 -3.40 -2.57
N ASN A 105 0.55 -4.05 -1.47
CA ASN A 105 -0.41 -4.66 -0.55
C ASN A 105 -0.59 -3.84 0.73
N CYS A 106 -1.78 -3.89 1.29
CA CYS A 106 -2.08 -3.34 2.60
C CYS A 106 -1.80 -4.39 3.68
N TRP A 107 -0.57 -4.47 4.15
CA TRP A 107 -0.17 -5.37 5.23
C TRP A 107 -0.16 -4.70 6.61
N ALA A 108 0.06 -3.39 6.64
CA ALA A 108 0.13 -2.60 7.87
C ALA A 108 -1.25 -2.25 8.45
N GLY A 109 -2.29 -2.34 7.62
CA GLY A 109 -3.66 -2.07 8.03
C GLY A 109 -4.25 -0.80 7.43
N MET A 110 -5.48 -0.51 7.83
CA MET A 110 -6.29 0.58 7.28
C MET A 110 -7.12 1.24 8.37
N SER A 111 -7.61 2.45 8.11
CA SER A 111 -8.50 3.19 9.00
C SER A 111 -9.85 3.46 8.32
N MET A 112 -10.91 3.60 9.13
CA MET A 112 -12.28 3.74 8.63
C MET A 112 -12.93 4.99 9.22
N ASP A 113 -13.47 5.83 8.36
CA ASP A 113 -14.42 6.88 8.74
C ASP A 113 -15.84 6.39 8.40
N ILE A 114 -16.54 5.90 9.42
CA ILE A 114 -17.89 5.34 9.26
C ILE A 114 -18.88 6.42 8.83
N ALA A 115 -18.73 7.64 9.34
CA ALA A 115 -19.64 8.75 9.05
C ALA A 115 -19.56 9.17 7.57
N ARG A 116 -18.33 9.21 7.02
CA ARG A 116 -18.11 9.49 5.60
C ARG A 116 -18.28 8.27 4.70
N GLY A 117 -18.31 7.07 5.26
CA GLY A 117 -18.29 5.83 4.49
C GLY A 117 -17.00 5.64 3.70
N MET A 118 -15.86 6.10 4.23
CA MET A 118 -14.56 6.07 3.58
C MET A 118 -13.58 5.17 4.33
N VAL A 119 -12.82 4.38 3.59
CA VAL A 119 -11.68 3.61 4.11
C VAL A 119 -10.38 4.20 3.59
N PHE A 120 -9.40 4.36 4.49
CA PHE A 120 -8.07 4.89 4.21
C PHE A 120 -7.05 3.77 4.39
N ILE A 121 -6.26 3.53 3.36
CA ILE A 121 -5.46 2.33 3.20
C ILE A 121 -4.01 2.73 3.01
N ALA A 122 -3.11 2.19 3.84
CA ALA A 122 -1.67 2.31 3.65
C ALA A 122 -1.18 1.17 2.75
N LEU A 123 -0.67 1.51 1.57
CA LEU A 123 -0.15 0.55 0.60
C LEU A 123 1.38 0.47 0.66
N GLY A 124 1.88 -0.73 0.57
CA GLY A 124 3.31 -1.02 0.52
C GLY A 124 3.92 -0.85 -0.86
N SER A 125 5.20 -1.18 -0.93
CA SER A 125 6.01 -1.13 -2.14
C SER A 125 5.59 -2.16 -3.18
N PRO A 126 5.84 -1.92 -4.47
CA PRO A 126 5.78 -2.96 -5.48
C PRO A 126 6.92 -3.98 -5.28
N SER A 127 6.66 -5.26 -5.46
CA SER A 127 7.70 -6.28 -5.51
C SER A 127 8.39 -6.27 -6.89
N TYR A 128 9.65 -6.42 -6.99
CA TYR A 128 10.69 -6.65 -6.00
C TYR A 128 11.14 -5.31 -5.37
N ASP A 129 11.35 -5.28 -4.05
CA ASP A 129 11.42 -4.03 -3.27
C ASP A 129 12.67 -3.18 -3.51
N PHE A 130 13.79 -3.81 -3.92
CA PHE A 130 15.10 -3.17 -4.05
C PHE A 130 15.57 -3.05 -5.50
N TYR A 131 14.74 -3.38 -6.48
CA TYR A 131 15.07 -3.27 -7.89
C TYR A 131 13.80 -3.14 -8.75
N GLY A 132 13.69 -2.05 -9.50
CA GLY A 132 12.48 -1.67 -10.23
C GLY A 132 12.60 -1.67 -11.76
N ALA A 133 13.69 -2.20 -12.35
CA ALA A 133 13.90 -2.15 -13.80
C ALA A 133 12.79 -2.80 -14.64
N ASN A 134 12.07 -3.78 -14.07
CA ASN A 134 10.93 -4.42 -14.72
C ASN A 134 9.61 -3.67 -14.59
N ARG A 135 9.59 -2.55 -13.82
CA ARG A 135 8.38 -1.78 -13.52
C ARG A 135 8.59 -0.27 -13.61
N ILE A 136 9.39 0.19 -14.58
CA ILE A 136 9.70 1.62 -14.78
C ILE A 136 8.41 2.45 -14.84
N GLY A 137 8.39 3.60 -14.14
CA GLY A 137 7.26 4.50 -13.98
C GLY A 137 7.00 4.83 -12.51
N ALA A 138 6.01 5.66 -12.20
CA ALA A 138 5.69 6.03 -10.81
C ALA A 138 5.10 4.89 -9.98
N ASN A 139 4.55 3.87 -10.63
CA ASN A 139 3.99 2.66 -10.04
C ASN A 139 2.81 2.91 -9.07
N LEU A 140 1.81 3.69 -9.49
CA LEU A 140 0.57 3.80 -8.71
C LEU A 140 -0.13 2.43 -8.60
N TYR A 141 -0.58 2.02 -7.42
CA TYR A 141 -0.71 2.76 -6.16
C TYR A 141 0.36 2.35 -5.11
N GLY A 142 1.54 1.93 -5.54
CA GLY A 142 2.65 1.66 -4.60
C GLY A 142 2.92 2.86 -3.69
N ASN A 143 3.16 2.59 -2.40
CA ASN A 143 3.49 3.59 -1.38
C ASN A 143 2.47 4.73 -1.26
N CYS A 144 1.18 4.43 -1.50
CA CYS A 144 0.11 5.42 -1.42
C CYS A 144 -0.70 5.31 -0.12
N VAL A 145 -1.11 6.48 0.38
CA VAL A 145 -2.35 6.57 1.14
C VAL A 145 -3.49 6.60 0.14
N LEU A 146 -4.33 5.59 0.15
CA LEU A 146 -5.44 5.43 -0.77
C LEU A 146 -6.76 5.55 -0.02
N ALA A 147 -7.68 6.37 -0.53
CA ALA A 147 -9.04 6.50 -0.01
C ALA A 147 -10.07 5.91 -0.98
N LEU A 148 -10.91 5.02 -0.47
CA LEU A 148 -11.98 4.39 -1.24
C LEU A 148 -13.33 4.59 -0.55
N ASP A 149 -14.40 4.56 -1.33
CA ASP A 149 -15.76 4.37 -0.81
C ASP A 149 -15.86 2.97 -0.21
N ALA A 150 -16.20 2.88 1.06
CA ALA A 150 -16.20 1.62 1.79
C ALA A 150 -17.31 0.65 1.34
N ALA A 151 -18.41 1.14 0.76
CA ALA A 151 -19.50 0.30 0.29
C ALA A 151 -19.23 -0.31 -1.08
N THR A 152 -18.51 0.40 -1.95
CA THR A 152 -18.39 0.07 -3.38
C THR A 152 -16.97 -0.22 -3.84
N GLY A 153 -15.96 0.18 -3.05
CA GLY A 153 -14.56 0.14 -3.47
C GLY A 153 -14.19 1.21 -4.49
N PHE A 154 -15.09 2.14 -4.81
CA PHE A 154 -14.80 3.21 -5.76
C PHE A 154 -13.73 4.15 -5.22
N TYR A 155 -12.79 4.48 -6.11
CA TYR A 155 -11.71 5.41 -5.86
C TYR A 155 -12.25 6.80 -5.48
N LYS A 156 -11.66 7.40 -4.44
CA LYS A 156 -11.88 8.78 -4.01
C LYS A 156 -10.67 9.64 -4.29
N TRP A 157 -9.55 9.31 -3.69
CA TRP A 157 -8.27 9.99 -3.87
C TRP A 157 -7.09 9.10 -3.45
N HIS A 158 -5.89 9.48 -3.82
CA HIS A 158 -4.66 8.92 -3.28
C HIS A 158 -3.61 10.02 -3.11
N PHE A 159 -2.64 9.74 -2.26
CA PHE A 159 -1.39 10.49 -2.16
C PHE A 159 -0.23 9.51 -2.13
N GLN A 160 0.68 9.63 -3.11
CA GLN A 160 1.87 8.78 -3.20
C GLN A 160 3.01 9.39 -2.39
N THR A 161 3.52 8.66 -1.40
CA THR A 161 4.59 9.13 -0.51
C THR A 161 5.99 8.79 -1.01
N VAL A 162 6.10 7.85 -1.94
CA VAL A 162 7.33 7.47 -2.65
C VAL A 162 6.98 7.08 -4.09
N HIS A 163 7.59 7.75 -5.06
CA HIS A 163 7.47 7.37 -6.47
C HIS A 163 8.47 6.28 -6.80
N HIS A 164 8.05 5.24 -7.52
CA HIS A 164 8.94 4.15 -7.97
C HIS A 164 9.85 3.65 -6.85
N ASP A 165 9.26 3.15 -5.79
CA ASP A 165 10.01 2.74 -4.61
C ASP A 165 10.99 1.59 -4.93
N ILE A 166 12.26 1.81 -4.60
CA ILE A 166 13.37 0.86 -4.74
C ILE A 166 14.16 0.73 -3.43
N TRP A 167 13.55 1.14 -2.30
CA TRP A 167 14.17 1.20 -0.97
C TRP A 167 13.36 0.47 0.11
N ASP A 168 12.28 -0.19 -0.27
CA ASP A 168 11.33 -0.81 0.67
C ASP A 168 10.75 0.19 1.68
N TYR A 169 10.29 1.34 1.18
CA TYR A 169 9.68 2.39 1.98
C TYR A 169 8.17 2.22 2.15
N ASP A 170 7.74 0.99 2.37
CA ASP A 170 6.35 0.67 2.72
C ASP A 170 5.73 1.65 3.71
N LEU A 171 4.44 1.91 3.57
CA LEU A 171 3.65 2.53 4.62
C LEU A 171 3.35 1.48 5.70
N ALA A 172 4.21 1.45 6.73
CA ALA A 172 4.24 0.41 7.75
C ALA A 172 3.27 0.63 8.93
N SER A 173 2.36 1.60 8.82
CA SER A 173 1.33 1.88 9.83
C SER A 173 0.00 2.25 9.18
N PRO A 174 -1.14 1.95 9.82
CA PRO A 174 -2.43 2.44 9.35
C PRO A 174 -2.46 3.97 9.33
N PRO A 175 -3.16 4.62 8.37
CA PRO A 175 -3.38 6.06 8.40
C PRO A 175 -4.11 6.49 9.68
N ASN A 176 -3.68 7.56 10.34
CA ASN A 176 -4.33 8.08 11.54
C ASN A 176 -5.35 9.15 11.17
N LEU A 177 -6.60 8.97 11.63
CA LEU A 177 -7.65 9.97 11.46
C LEU A 177 -7.63 10.92 12.66
N ALA A 178 -7.52 12.21 12.39
CA ALA A 178 -7.48 13.25 13.42
C ALA A 178 -8.26 14.49 12.97
N THR A 179 -8.59 15.35 13.92
CA THR A 179 -9.07 16.70 13.65
C THR A 179 -8.04 17.67 14.22
N ILE A 180 -7.53 18.57 13.41
CA ILE A 180 -6.54 19.56 13.80
C ILE A 180 -7.11 20.98 13.74
N GLN A 181 -6.42 21.92 14.40
CA GLN A 181 -6.66 23.35 14.24
C GLN A 181 -5.65 23.91 13.24
N LYS A 182 -6.13 24.53 12.16
CA LYS A 182 -5.29 25.23 11.20
C LYS A 182 -5.96 26.56 10.83
N ASP A 183 -5.22 27.65 10.95
CA ASP A 183 -5.69 29.00 10.62
C ASP A 183 -7.03 29.38 11.29
N GLY A 184 -7.20 28.95 12.56
CA GLY A 184 -8.41 29.19 13.37
C GLY A 184 -9.60 28.32 13.02
N LYS A 185 -9.47 27.34 12.10
CA LYS A 185 -10.53 26.41 11.69
C LYS A 185 -10.18 24.98 12.08
N GLN A 186 -11.20 24.20 12.44
CA GLN A 186 -11.06 22.76 12.55
C GLN A 186 -11.02 22.13 11.15
N MET A 187 -10.11 21.17 10.98
CA MET A 187 -9.93 20.41 9.75
C MET A 187 -9.75 18.92 10.07
N ASP A 188 -10.53 18.08 9.45
CA ASP A 188 -10.37 16.65 9.54
C ASP A 188 -9.27 16.20 8.59
N VAL A 189 -8.33 15.42 9.11
CA VAL A 189 -7.13 15.03 8.38
C VAL A 189 -6.88 13.52 8.45
N VAL A 190 -6.08 13.05 7.50
CA VAL A 190 -5.41 11.76 7.52
C VAL A 190 -3.92 12.02 7.70
N ALA A 191 -3.32 11.50 8.77
CA ALA A 191 -1.90 11.60 9.03
C ALA A 191 -1.21 10.25 8.80
N GLN A 192 -0.21 10.21 7.91
CA GLN A 192 0.54 9.02 7.57
C GLN A 192 2.00 9.17 7.96
N ALA A 193 2.45 8.34 8.90
CA ALA A 193 3.86 8.18 9.21
C ALA A 193 4.52 7.23 8.21
N THR A 194 5.77 7.51 7.84
CA THR A 194 6.54 6.76 6.84
C THR A 194 7.84 6.19 7.39
N LYS A 195 8.43 5.21 6.71
CA LYS A 195 9.74 4.63 7.08
C LYS A 195 10.88 5.67 7.00
N GLN A 196 10.74 6.71 6.15
CA GLN A 196 11.70 7.81 6.07
C GLN A 196 11.66 8.75 7.30
N GLY A 197 10.69 8.55 8.21
CA GLY A 197 10.51 9.42 9.37
C GLY A 197 9.68 10.67 9.11
N PHE A 198 9.00 10.75 7.99
CA PHE A 198 8.08 11.84 7.66
C PHE A 198 6.67 11.55 8.17
N ILE A 199 5.89 12.60 8.33
CA ILE A 199 4.44 12.54 8.51
C ILE A 199 3.81 13.39 7.41
N PHE A 200 3.08 12.75 6.51
CA PHE A 200 2.22 13.45 5.56
C PHE A 200 0.86 13.70 6.23
N VAL A 201 0.39 14.94 6.20
CA VAL A 201 -0.91 15.32 6.74
C VAL A 201 -1.78 15.77 5.57
N LEU A 202 -2.84 15.02 5.31
CA LEU A 202 -3.69 15.16 4.13
C LEU A 202 -5.10 15.56 4.57
N ASP A 203 -5.76 16.41 3.80
CA ASP A 203 -7.19 16.65 3.96
C ASP A 203 -7.98 15.34 3.79
N ARG A 204 -8.89 15.05 4.72
CA ARG A 204 -9.57 13.74 4.74
C ARG A 204 -10.50 13.52 3.56
N ASP A 205 -11.08 14.58 3.04
CA ASP A 205 -12.07 14.50 1.96
C ASP A 205 -11.42 14.53 0.56
N THR A 206 -10.29 15.24 0.42
CA THR A 206 -9.67 15.47 -0.90
C THR A 206 -8.33 14.79 -1.11
N GLY A 207 -7.61 14.43 -0.02
CA GLY A 207 -6.25 13.90 -0.09
C GLY A 207 -5.17 14.96 -0.33
N GLU A 208 -5.56 16.24 -0.45
CA GLU A 208 -4.61 17.33 -0.64
C GLU A 208 -3.73 17.53 0.60
N PRO A 209 -2.41 17.77 0.42
CA PRO A 209 -1.52 18.04 1.55
C PRO A 209 -1.92 19.29 2.32
N VAL A 210 -2.13 19.15 3.64
CA VAL A 210 -2.45 20.26 4.53
C VAL A 210 -1.27 21.20 4.73
N PHE A 211 -0.07 20.66 4.70
CA PHE A 211 1.19 21.42 4.72
C PHE A 211 1.91 21.25 3.38
N PRO A 212 2.72 22.25 2.95
CA PRO A 212 3.41 22.15 1.68
C PRO A 212 4.29 20.90 1.58
N VAL A 213 4.27 20.27 0.42
CA VAL A 213 5.14 19.16 0.02
C VAL A 213 5.96 19.63 -1.18
N GLU A 214 7.26 19.39 -1.15
CA GLU A 214 8.18 19.73 -2.24
C GLU A 214 8.61 18.47 -2.96
N GLU A 215 8.52 18.48 -4.29
CA GLU A 215 9.17 17.50 -5.14
C GLU A 215 10.67 17.83 -5.26
N ARG A 216 11.51 17.01 -4.63
CA ARG A 216 12.97 17.20 -4.64
C ARG A 216 13.64 16.15 -5.50
N LYS A 217 14.63 16.60 -6.29
CA LYS A 217 15.46 15.70 -7.07
C LYS A 217 16.23 14.73 -6.18
N VAL A 218 16.28 13.47 -6.61
CA VAL A 218 17.04 12.41 -5.94
C VAL A 218 18.11 11.87 -6.88
N PRO A 219 19.18 11.23 -6.34
CA PRO A 219 20.22 10.61 -7.16
C PRO A 219 19.64 9.56 -8.11
N ALA A 220 20.19 9.49 -9.30
CA ALA A 220 19.88 8.40 -10.23
C ALA A 220 20.43 7.06 -9.70
N SER A 221 19.77 5.97 -10.04
CA SER A 221 20.30 4.63 -9.76
C SER A 221 21.55 4.35 -10.59
N ASN A 222 22.51 3.65 -10.00
CA ASN A 222 23.71 3.16 -10.68
C ASN A 222 23.62 1.67 -11.04
N LEU A 223 22.49 1.01 -10.75
CA LEU A 223 22.27 -0.39 -11.08
C LEU A 223 21.87 -0.54 -12.56
N PRO A 224 22.42 -1.54 -13.27
CA PRO A 224 22.08 -1.78 -14.67
C PRO A 224 20.58 -2.01 -14.89
N GLY A 225 19.99 -1.22 -15.79
CA GLY A 225 18.57 -1.31 -16.17
C GLY A 225 17.61 -0.61 -15.21
N GLU A 226 18.03 -0.21 -14.01
CA GLU A 226 17.26 0.52 -13.04
C GLU A 226 17.14 2.00 -13.45
N VAL A 227 15.94 2.58 -13.30
CA VAL A 227 15.69 4.01 -13.52
C VAL A 227 14.95 4.55 -12.31
N ALA A 228 15.67 5.19 -11.39
CA ALA A 228 15.05 5.88 -10.26
C ALA A 228 14.10 6.98 -10.75
N TYR A 229 12.99 7.20 -10.04
CA TYR A 229 12.13 8.33 -10.32
C TYR A 229 12.88 9.65 -10.03
N GLU A 230 12.72 10.65 -10.89
CA GLU A 230 13.55 11.86 -10.87
C GLU A 230 13.41 12.65 -9.58
N THR A 231 12.20 12.69 -9.00
CA THR A 231 11.89 13.44 -7.77
C THR A 231 11.19 12.55 -6.75
N GLN A 232 11.21 13.00 -5.50
CA GLN A 232 10.44 12.40 -4.41
C GLN A 232 9.76 13.49 -3.59
N PRO A 233 8.57 13.21 -2.99
CA PRO A 233 7.84 14.16 -2.18
C PRO A 233 8.43 14.30 -0.79
N PHE A 234 8.72 15.54 -0.38
CA PHE A 234 9.23 15.90 0.95
C PHE A 234 8.26 16.86 1.65
N PRO A 235 7.61 16.43 2.75
CA PRO A 235 6.74 17.33 3.53
C PRO A 235 7.58 18.36 4.28
N LEU A 236 7.17 19.64 4.22
CA LEU A 236 7.87 20.72 4.96
C LEU A 236 7.44 20.78 6.43
N LYS A 237 6.28 20.23 6.76
CA LYS A 237 5.74 20.15 8.12
C LYS A 237 4.85 18.89 8.25
N PRO A 238 4.78 18.32 9.48
CA PRO A 238 5.62 18.61 10.65
C PRO A 238 7.09 18.27 10.38
N ALA A 239 7.99 18.65 11.30
CA ALA A 239 9.38 18.23 11.22
C ALA A 239 9.48 16.69 11.27
N PRO A 240 10.46 16.07 10.57
CA PRO A 240 10.69 14.64 10.66
C PRO A 240 10.86 14.17 12.11
N PHE A 241 10.34 12.98 12.44
CA PHE A 241 10.47 12.43 13.78
C PHE A 241 11.75 11.59 13.97
N VAL A 242 12.52 11.39 12.89
CA VAL A 242 13.87 10.83 12.91
C VAL A 242 14.89 11.93 12.64
N ARG A 243 16.14 11.75 13.11
CA ARG A 243 17.23 12.68 12.83
C ARG A 243 17.72 12.49 11.41
N GLU A 244 17.57 13.50 10.55
CA GLU A 244 18.06 13.47 9.16
C GLU A 244 19.58 13.31 9.07
N GLU A 245 20.35 13.83 10.03
CA GLU A 245 21.81 13.70 10.11
C GLU A 245 22.27 12.23 10.24
N GLY A 246 21.43 11.34 10.73
CA GLY A 246 21.70 9.90 10.76
C GLY A 246 21.58 9.22 9.40
N LEU A 247 20.73 9.70 8.51
CA LEU A 247 20.59 9.14 7.16
C LEU A 247 21.81 9.46 6.26
N LEU A 248 22.40 10.65 6.40
CA LEU A 248 23.59 11.03 5.63
C LEU A 248 24.84 10.26 6.07
N THR A 249 24.88 9.76 7.31
CA THR A 249 25.97 8.91 7.82
C THR A 249 25.74 7.42 7.56
N LEU A 250 24.57 7.01 7.08
CA LEU A 250 24.28 5.64 6.62
C LEU A 250 24.77 5.38 5.18
N THR A 251 25.21 6.40 4.45
CA THR A 251 25.83 6.22 3.12
C THR A 251 26.95 5.16 3.11
N PRO A 252 27.83 5.03 4.13
CA PRO A 252 28.79 3.94 4.21
C PRO A 252 28.16 2.56 4.49
N ILE A 253 27.00 2.50 5.18
CA ILE A 253 26.32 1.23 5.49
C ILE A 253 25.57 0.71 4.27
N ILE A 254 25.01 1.60 3.46
CA ILE A 254 24.38 1.23 2.18
C ILE A 254 25.45 0.70 1.21
N SER A 255 26.64 1.30 1.15
CA SER A 255 27.74 0.79 0.33
C SER A 255 28.24 -0.59 0.79
N ILE A 256 28.19 -0.88 2.09
CA ILE A 256 28.54 -2.20 2.65
C ILE A 256 27.43 -3.23 2.31
N SER A 257 26.15 -2.83 2.32
CA SER A 257 25.07 -3.72 1.94
C SER A 257 25.03 -3.99 0.42
N GLU A 258 25.36 -3.02 -0.41
CA GLU A 258 25.51 -3.19 -1.86
C GLU A 258 26.61 -4.22 -2.19
N GLU A 259 27.75 -4.14 -1.52
CA GLU A 259 28.84 -5.09 -1.73
C GLU A 259 28.50 -6.50 -1.24
N ILE A 260 27.79 -6.64 -0.14
CA ILE A 260 27.30 -7.92 0.39
C ILE A 260 26.21 -8.52 -0.51
N ILE A 261 25.29 -7.72 -1.00
CA ILE A 261 24.22 -8.17 -1.91
C ILE A 261 24.84 -8.57 -3.25
N TYR A 262 25.74 -7.79 -3.80
CA TYR A 262 26.41 -8.09 -5.06
C TYR A 262 27.28 -9.37 -5.00
N GLN A 263 27.96 -9.64 -3.89
CA GLN A 263 28.74 -10.85 -3.66
C GLN A 263 27.86 -12.10 -3.48
N LYS A 264 26.67 -11.95 -2.85
CA LYS A 264 25.80 -13.07 -2.49
C LYS A 264 24.90 -13.56 -3.63
N TYR A 265 24.64 -12.70 -4.63
CA TYR A 265 23.68 -12.97 -5.72
C TYR A 265 24.32 -12.83 -7.13
N ARG A 266 25.62 -12.98 -7.25
CA ARG A 266 26.28 -13.13 -8.56
C ARG A 266 25.72 -14.37 -9.25
N PRO A 267 25.30 -14.28 -10.55
CA PRO A 267 24.90 -15.44 -11.34
C PRO A 267 26.08 -16.39 -11.59
#